data_7ad3f5235527fb63e230aaa16fb63774
#
_entry.id   7ad3f5235527fb63e230aaa16fb63774
#
_cell.length_a   1.000
_cell.length_b   1.000
_cell.length_c   1.000
_cell.angle_alpha   90.00
_cell.angle_beta   90.00
_cell.angle_gamma   90.00
#
_symmetry.space_group_name_H-M   'P 1'
#
loop_
_entity.id
_entity.type
_entity.pdbx_description
1 polymer ?
#
loop_
_entity_poly.entity_id
_entity_poly.type
_entity_poly.pdbx_seq_one_letter_code
_entity_poly.pdbx_strand_id
1 'polypeptide(L)'
;MRLLRTYKKSIKIEALTSIYLLIATIFALFIYNTPLKNMYDYILNDIYIVNEFSIHMFINEFLMSIFFLVAGLEIKSEILYGNLSSLKKASFPVFASIGGVIVPALIFILINRNSPFLSGFCIPISTDIAFAVGIFILFSNKFNPALKVFLLSLAVVDDLISIAFIAIVYSLDINFTYLIISFAIFITLIIANKLFKIESIIYYLISGLCLWYFVHLSGLHSTISGIILAITIPSKSYTCRKSTLDRLQCILVPINSLFIIPLFAFANTGISLTYNIDLSSAKPLYMGIILGLSVGKPLGIMLFCYLGDLFKFTEKPKNISWLAIFFVSLIAGIGFTMSIFISELAFIHNLTLVNIAKMAILISASISIAASFLTISIYIYVCKLKNKTTRLTNKYLIS
;
A
#
# COMPACT_ATOMS: atom_id res chain seq x y z
N MET A 1 -24.17 18.80 -7.53
CA MET A 1 -24.63 18.22 -6.26
C MET A 1 -24.33 16.73 -6.09
N ARG A 2 -24.54 15.86 -7.10
CA ARG A 2 -24.24 14.41 -7.06
C ARG A 2 -22.73 14.13 -6.86
N LEU A 3 -21.84 14.80 -7.61
CA LEU A 3 -20.38 14.66 -7.51
C LEU A 3 -19.83 15.02 -6.11
N LEU A 4 -20.33 16.11 -5.50
CA LEU A 4 -19.96 16.51 -4.14
C LEU A 4 -20.41 15.48 -3.07
N ARG A 5 -21.54 14.83 -3.29
CA ARG A 5 -22.05 13.77 -2.40
C ARG A 5 -21.21 12.49 -2.49
N THR A 6 -20.78 12.13 -3.70
CA THR A 6 -19.90 10.96 -3.94
C THR A 6 -18.52 11.20 -3.34
N TYR A 7 -17.95 12.40 -3.53
CA TYR A 7 -16.66 12.81 -2.96
C TYR A 7 -16.68 12.82 -1.41
N LYS A 8 -17.73 13.38 -0.78
CA LYS A 8 -17.89 13.33 0.69
C LYS A 8 -18.07 11.90 1.22
N LYS A 9 -18.68 11.00 0.45
CA LYS A 9 -18.86 9.59 0.82
C LYS A 9 -17.53 8.84 0.76
N SER A 10 -16.68 9.09 -0.25
CA SER A 10 -15.35 8.51 -0.38
C SER A 10 -14.46 8.90 0.81
N ILE A 11 -14.39 10.20 1.13
CA ILE A 11 -13.59 10.70 2.28
C ILE A 11 -14.04 10.04 3.60
N LYS A 12 -15.34 9.83 3.79
CA LYS A 12 -15.84 9.16 5.00
C LYS A 12 -15.38 7.69 5.07
N ILE A 13 -15.42 6.97 3.97
CA ILE A 13 -14.97 5.56 3.92
C ILE A 13 -13.47 5.49 4.21
N GLU A 14 -12.65 6.31 3.57
CA GLU A 14 -11.20 6.34 3.76
C GLU A 14 -10.81 6.66 5.22
N ALA A 15 -11.48 7.64 5.84
CA ALA A 15 -11.26 7.97 7.25
C ALA A 15 -11.70 6.84 8.20
N LEU A 16 -12.84 6.19 7.93
CA LEU A 16 -13.32 5.04 8.70
C LEU A 16 -12.37 3.84 8.58
N THR A 17 -11.84 3.58 7.38
CA THR A 17 -10.86 2.51 7.14
C THR A 17 -9.66 2.64 8.07
N SER A 18 -9.07 3.83 8.13
CA SER A 18 -7.89 4.08 8.95
C SER A 18 -8.18 3.92 10.45
N ILE A 19 -9.37 4.31 10.90
CA ILE A 19 -9.80 4.13 12.29
C ILE A 19 -9.98 2.64 12.60
N TYR A 20 -10.67 1.89 11.74
CA TYR A 20 -10.86 0.44 11.95
C TYR A 20 -9.54 -0.32 11.92
N LEU A 21 -8.63 0.08 11.04
CA LEU A 21 -7.29 -0.50 10.96
C LEU A 21 -6.50 -0.25 12.26
N LEU A 22 -6.52 0.97 12.79
CA LEU A 22 -5.89 1.28 14.08
C LEU A 22 -6.52 0.48 15.24
N ILE A 23 -7.84 0.42 15.30
CA ILE A 23 -8.55 -0.34 16.34
C ILE A 23 -8.18 -1.83 16.23
N ALA A 24 -8.19 -2.40 15.04
CA ALA A 24 -7.83 -3.79 14.80
C ALA A 24 -6.40 -4.09 15.26
N THR A 25 -5.46 -3.19 14.95
CA THR A 25 -4.05 -3.30 15.37
C THR A 25 -3.88 -3.25 16.87
N ILE A 26 -4.48 -2.24 17.53
CA ILE A 26 -4.40 -2.09 18.98
C ILE A 26 -5.03 -3.31 19.66
N PHE A 27 -6.15 -3.79 19.13
CA PHE A 27 -6.85 -4.95 19.66
C PHE A 27 -6.03 -6.24 19.50
N ALA A 28 -5.37 -6.45 18.37
CA ALA A 28 -4.46 -7.57 18.15
C ALA A 28 -3.27 -7.54 19.12
N LEU A 29 -2.61 -6.37 19.25
CA LEU A 29 -1.50 -6.19 20.19
C LEU A 29 -1.96 -6.44 21.64
N PHE A 30 -3.14 -5.96 22.02
CA PHE A 30 -3.68 -6.16 23.36
C PHE A 30 -3.93 -7.65 23.61
N ILE A 31 -4.64 -8.35 22.74
CA ILE A 31 -4.95 -9.79 22.92
C ILE A 31 -3.65 -10.61 23.01
N TYR A 32 -2.69 -10.34 22.11
CA TYR A 32 -1.45 -11.12 22.04
C TYR A 32 -0.55 -10.94 23.26
N ASN A 33 -0.68 -9.84 24.01
CA ASN A 33 0.09 -9.57 25.23
C ASN A 33 -0.73 -9.81 26.53
N THR A 34 -1.85 -10.50 26.43
CA THR A 34 -2.70 -10.93 27.56
C THR A 34 -2.77 -12.46 27.61
N PRO A 35 -3.37 -13.08 28.67
CA PRO A 35 -3.59 -14.52 28.72
C PRO A 35 -4.42 -15.09 27.55
N LEU A 36 -5.06 -14.23 26.76
CA LEU A 36 -5.84 -14.61 25.58
C LEU A 36 -4.97 -14.96 24.35
N LYS A 37 -3.64 -14.83 24.45
CA LYS A 37 -2.70 -15.18 23.38
C LYS A 37 -2.93 -16.58 22.82
N ASN A 38 -3.04 -17.58 23.70
CA ASN A 38 -3.22 -18.96 23.28
C ASN A 38 -4.52 -19.16 22.47
N MET A 39 -5.58 -18.45 22.83
CA MET A 39 -6.85 -18.48 22.09
C MET A 39 -6.72 -17.79 20.73
N TYR A 40 -5.98 -16.68 20.66
CA TYR A 40 -5.69 -15.98 19.42
C TYR A 40 -4.89 -16.87 18.44
N ASP A 41 -3.81 -17.48 18.93
CA ASP A 41 -2.98 -18.38 18.12
C ASP A 41 -3.76 -19.62 17.67
N TYR A 42 -4.58 -20.21 18.56
CA TYR A 42 -5.45 -21.34 18.23
C TYR A 42 -6.45 -20.99 17.12
N ILE A 43 -7.14 -19.85 17.21
CA ILE A 43 -8.12 -19.45 16.21
C ILE A 43 -7.46 -19.23 14.84
N LEU A 44 -6.32 -18.57 14.79
CA LEU A 44 -5.68 -18.22 13.52
C LEU A 44 -4.94 -19.39 12.88
N ASN A 45 -4.26 -20.22 13.66
CA ASN A 45 -3.31 -21.20 13.13
C ASN A 45 -3.83 -22.66 13.21
N ASP A 46 -4.65 -22.99 14.22
CA ASP A 46 -5.07 -24.37 14.46
C ASP A 46 -6.49 -24.67 13.95
N ILE A 47 -7.28 -23.64 13.60
CA ILE A 47 -8.57 -23.85 12.94
C ILE A 47 -8.36 -23.83 11.43
N TYR A 48 -8.70 -24.95 10.79
CA TYR A 48 -8.61 -25.14 9.34
C TYR A 48 -9.99 -24.97 8.70
N ILE A 49 -10.05 -24.21 7.61
CA ILE A 49 -11.31 -24.01 6.83
C ILE A 49 -11.51 -25.20 5.87
N VAL A 50 -10.43 -25.60 5.16
CA VAL A 50 -10.44 -26.75 4.25
C VAL A 50 -9.06 -27.40 4.30
N ASN A 51 -9.00 -28.70 4.62
CA ASN A 51 -7.76 -29.48 4.72
C ASN A 51 -6.67 -28.77 5.54
N GLU A 52 -5.56 -28.39 4.90
CA GLU A 52 -4.40 -27.73 5.51
C GLU A 52 -4.51 -26.17 5.51
N PHE A 53 -5.64 -25.61 5.09
CA PHE A 53 -5.81 -24.17 4.92
C PHE A 53 -6.31 -23.52 6.21
N SER A 54 -5.39 -23.00 7.04
CA SER A 54 -5.73 -22.31 8.29
C SER A 54 -6.43 -20.97 8.05
N ILE A 55 -7.09 -20.42 9.07
CA ILE A 55 -7.70 -19.08 8.99
C ILE A 55 -6.64 -18.02 8.65
N HIS A 56 -5.44 -18.12 9.21
CA HIS A 56 -4.32 -17.22 8.92
C HIS A 56 -3.92 -17.29 7.43
N MET A 57 -3.78 -18.50 6.87
CA MET A 57 -3.51 -18.68 5.44
C MET A 57 -4.64 -18.13 4.57
N PHE A 58 -5.90 -18.35 4.95
CA PHE A 58 -7.04 -17.81 4.22
C PHE A 58 -7.01 -16.28 4.15
N ILE A 59 -6.68 -15.62 5.26
CA ILE A 59 -6.55 -14.16 5.30
C ILE A 59 -5.39 -13.69 4.44
N ASN A 60 -4.21 -14.31 4.54
CA ASN A 60 -2.99 -13.84 3.89
C ASN A 60 -2.92 -14.18 2.40
N GLU A 61 -3.60 -15.23 1.95
CA GLU A 61 -3.57 -15.61 0.54
C GLU A 61 -4.86 -15.24 -0.19
N PHE A 62 -6.01 -15.67 0.32
CA PHE A 62 -7.27 -15.46 -0.40
C PHE A 62 -7.79 -14.03 -0.24
N LEU A 63 -7.92 -13.51 0.98
CA LEU A 63 -8.41 -12.14 1.18
C LEU A 63 -7.43 -11.11 0.64
N MET A 64 -6.12 -11.36 0.75
CA MET A 64 -5.12 -10.49 0.14
C MET A 64 -5.17 -10.54 -1.39
N SER A 65 -5.55 -11.65 -2.01
CA SER A 65 -5.80 -11.68 -3.46
C SER A 65 -6.96 -10.75 -3.88
N ILE A 66 -8.00 -10.65 -3.04
CA ILE A 66 -9.10 -9.69 -3.26
C ILE A 66 -8.60 -8.25 -3.05
N PHE A 67 -7.77 -8.01 -2.05
CA PHE A 67 -7.12 -6.71 -1.85
C PHE A 67 -6.32 -6.29 -3.10
N PHE A 68 -5.48 -7.18 -3.63
CA PHE A 68 -4.71 -6.91 -4.85
C PHE A 68 -5.57 -6.82 -6.11
N LEU A 69 -6.72 -7.49 -6.15
CA LEU A 69 -7.71 -7.27 -7.20
C LEU A 69 -8.22 -5.82 -7.17
N VAL A 70 -8.58 -5.31 -5.99
CA VAL A 70 -9.04 -3.93 -5.82
C VAL A 70 -7.94 -2.95 -6.20
N ALA A 71 -6.72 -3.14 -5.69
CA ALA A 71 -5.57 -2.32 -6.05
C ALA A 71 -5.32 -2.31 -7.56
N GLY A 72 -5.37 -3.49 -8.21
CA GLY A 72 -5.23 -3.60 -9.66
C GLY A 72 -6.33 -2.89 -10.45
N LEU A 73 -7.58 -2.91 -9.97
CA LEU A 73 -8.68 -2.15 -10.55
C LEU A 73 -8.48 -0.64 -10.40
N GLU A 74 -7.98 -0.19 -9.25
CA GLU A 74 -7.65 1.22 -8.99
C GLU A 74 -6.50 1.68 -9.90
N ILE A 75 -5.41 0.91 -10.00
CA ILE A 75 -4.29 1.17 -10.92
C ILE A 75 -4.81 1.30 -12.36
N LYS A 76 -5.63 0.34 -12.81
CA LYS A 76 -6.19 0.36 -14.15
C LYS A 76 -7.08 1.58 -14.41
N SER A 77 -7.88 1.98 -13.43
CA SER A 77 -8.71 3.17 -13.49
C SER A 77 -7.86 4.44 -13.58
N GLU A 78 -6.79 4.54 -12.77
CA GLU A 78 -5.87 5.69 -12.78
C GLU A 78 -5.10 5.81 -14.11
N ILE A 79 -4.68 4.69 -14.70
CA ILE A 79 -3.99 4.68 -16.00
C ILE A 79 -4.94 5.09 -17.13
N LEU A 80 -6.19 4.63 -17.10
CA LEU A 80 -7.13 4.87 -18.21
C LEU A 80 -7.84 6.22 -18.11
N TYR A 81 -8.23 6.65 -16.92
CA TYR A 81 -9.12 7.79 -16.69
C TYR A 81 -8.62 8.81 -15.67
N GLY A 82 -7.60 8.44 -14.89
CA GLY A 82 -7.08 9.24 -13.77
C GLY A 82 -5.87 10.10 -14.12
N ASN A 83 -5.07 10.38 -13.11
CA ASN A 83 -3.89 11.24 -13.21
C ASN A 83 -2.71 10.55 -13.91
N LEU A 84 -2.69 9.23 -13.96
CA LEU A 84 -1.69 8.46 -14.70
C LEU A 84 -2.03 8.31 -16.19
N SER A 85 -3.15 8.87 -16.66
CA SER A 85 -3.61 8.74 -18.06
C SER A 85 -2.77 9.53 -19.08
N SER A 86 -1.95 10.48 -18.64
CA SER A 86 -1.02 11.20 -19.53
C SER A 86 0.39 11.22 -18.94
N LEU A 87 1.40 11.01 -19.79
CA LEU A 87 2.82 11.00 -19.39
C LEU A 87 3.21 12.28 -18.63
N LYS A 88 2.66 13.43 -19.02
CA LYS A 88 2.93 14.71 -18.39
C LYS A 88 2.43 14.81 -16.95
N LYS A 89 1.27 14.22 -16.65
CA LYS A 89 0.70 14.20 -15.30
C LYS A 89 1.30 13.07 -14.46
N ALA A 90 1.59 11.94 -15.08
CA ALA A 90 2.13 10.76 -14.41
C ALA A 90 3.62 10.92 -14.05
N SER A 91 4.38 11.73 -14.81
CA SER A 91 5.83 11.83 -14.63
C SER A 91 6.24 12.17 -13.19
N PHE A 92 5.60 13.15 -12.56
CA PHE A 92 5.98 13.60 -11.22
C PHE A 92 5.77 12.52 -10.14
N PRO A 93 4.58 11.88 -9.98
CA PRO A 93 4.40 10.79 -9.03
C PRO A 93 5.21 9.53 -9.36
N VAL A 94 5.43 9.22 -10.64
CA VAL A 94 6.26 8.07 -11.05
C VAL A 94 7.73 8.27 -10.65
N PHE A 95 8.31 9.44 -10.92
CA PHE A 95 9.68 9.75 -10.49
C PHE A 95 9.80 9.75 -8.96
N ALA A 96 8.82 10.29 -8.26
CA ALA A 96 8.74 10.26 -6.81
C ALA A 96 8.74 8.83 -6.26
N SER A 97 7.93 7.95 -6.87
CA SER A 97 7.83 6.54 -6.50
C SER A 97 9.14 5.79 -6.77
N ILE A 98 9.78 5.98 -7.92
CA ILE A 98 11.10 5.38 -8.21
C ILE A 98 12.11 5.75 -7.11
N GLY A 99 12.14 7.01 -6.67
CA GLY A 99 12.97 7.43 -5.54
C GLY A 99 12.57 6.77 -4.22
N GLY A 100 11.25 6.69 -3.96
CA GLY A 100 10.68 6.04 -2.78
C GLY A 100 10.89 4.52 -2.73
N VAL A 101 11.29 3.89 -3.83
CA VAL A 101 11.66 2.47 -3.94
C VAL A 101 13.18 2.29 -3.84
N ILE A 102 13.95 3.01 -4.67
CA ILE A 102 15.40 2.80 -4.79
C ILE A 102 16.12 3.17 -3.50
N VAL A 103 15.83 4.32 -2.91
CA VAL A 103 16.60 4.82 -1.76
C VAL A 103 16.38 3.97 -0.51
N PRO A 104 15.16 3.60 -0.09
CA PRO A 104 14.98 2.73 1.07
C PRO A 104 15.54 1.32 0.84
N ALA A 105 15.42 0.77 -0.38
CA ALA A 105 16.04 -0.51 -0.71
C ALA A 105 17.57 -0.47 -0.59
N LEU A 106 18.21 0.58 -1.12
CA LEU A 106 19.65 0.78 -1.01
C LEU A 106 20.10 0.93 0.45
N ILE A 107 19.40 1.71 1.26
CA ILE A 107 19.71 1.86 2.70
C ILE A 107 19.63 0.50 3.40
N PHE A 108 18.57 -0.26 3.12
CA PHE A 108 18.40 -1.61 3.70
C PHE A 108 19.54 -2.53 3.28
N ILE A 109 19.87 -2.59 1.99
CA ILE A 109 20.95 -3.44 1.46
C ILE A 109 22.32 -3.05 2.05
N LEU A 110 22.61 -1.76 2.15
CA LEU A 110 23.88 -1.28 2.73
C LEU A 110 24.04 -1.67 4.20
N ILE A 111 22.97 -1.57 5.00
CA ILE A 111 22.98 -1.95 6.41
C ILE A 111 23.10 -3.47 6.58
N ASN A 112 22.44 -4.23 5.70
CA ASN A 112 22.36 -5.70 5.77
C ASN A 112 23.38 -6.42 4.88
N ARG A 113 24.37 -5.70 4.31
CA ARG A 113 25.34 -6.26 3.36
C ARG A 113 26.05 -7.53 3.84
N ASN A 114 26.36 -7.58 5.14
CA ASN A 114 27.09 -8.68 5.78
C ASN A 114 26.18 -9.56 6.65
N SER A 115 24.86 -9.54 6.44
CA SER A 115 23.88 -10.27 7.22
C SER A 115 23.04 -11.20 6.32
N PRO A 116 22.47 -12.27 6.86
CA PRO A 116 21.60 -13.18 6.10
C PRO A 116 20.21 -12.61 5.80
N PHE A 117 19.98 -11.31 6.03
CA PHE A 117 18.64 -10.69 5.98
C PHE A 117 18.37 -9.95 4.67
N LEU A 118 19.20 -10.12 3.65
CA LEU A 118 19.07 -9.43 2.37
C LEU A 118 17.71 -9.64 1.69
N SER A 119 17.07 -10.80 1.88
CA SER A 119 15.72 -11.06 1.35
C SER A 119 14.67 -10.05 1.81
N GLY A 120 14.90 -9.38 2.94
CA GLY A 120 13.99 -8.35 3.47
C GLY A 120 14.07 -6.98 2.80
N PHE A 121 14.88 -6.78 1.74
CA PHE A 121 15.08 -5.44 1.14
C PHE A 121 13.80 -4.82 0.54
N CYS A 122 12.81 -5.64 0.22
CA CYS A 122 11.50 -5.17 -0.26
C CYS A 122 10.60 -4.63 0.86
N ILE A 123 10.86 -4.95 2.14
CA ILE A 123 10.01 -4.53 3.26
C ILE A 123 9.87 -3.00 3.33
N PRO A 124 10.95 -2.20 3.24
CA PRO A 124 10.85 -0.74 3.35
C PRO A 124 10.40 -0.04 2.04
N ILE A 125 10.07 -0.77 0.99
CA ILE A 125 9.66 -0.18 -0.29
C ILE A 125 8.18 0.23 -0.27
N SER A 126 7.30 -0.57 0.33
CA SER A 126 5.85 -0.43 0.22
C SER A 126 5.28 0.72 1.05
N THR A 127 4.10 1.22 0.63
CA THR A 127 3.30 2.22 1.34
C THR A 127 1.95 1.62 1.70
N ASP A 128 1.46 1.84 2.90
CA ASP A 128 0.06 1.53 3.26
C ASP A 128 -0.85 2.70 2.86
N ILE A 129 -1.52 2.57 1.71
CA ILE A 129 -2.41 3.60 1.17
C ILE A 129 -3.52 3.95 2.16
N ALA A 130 -4.16 2.92 2.77
CA ALA A 130 -5.30 3.12 3.65
C ALA A 130 -4.91 3.95 4.88
N PHE A 131 -3.76 3.65 5.47
CA PHE A 131 -3.23 4.36 6.62
C PHE A 131 -2.71 5.74 6.24
N ALA A 132 -1.96 5.85 5.16
CA ALA A 132 -1.40 7.10 4.66
C ALA A 132 -2.48 8.13 4.34
N VAL A 133 -3.52 7.73 3.61
CA VAL A 133 -4.66 8.60 3.28
C VAL A 133 -5.44 8.99 4.53
N GLY A 134 -5.60 8.09 5.49
CA GLY A 134 -6.27 8.40 6.74
C GLY A 134 -5.59 9.52 7.52
N ILE A 135 -4.26 9.44 7.67
CA ILE A 135 -3.49 10.52 8.31
C ILE A 135 -3.58 11.80 7.50
N PHE A 136 -3.49 11.71 6.17
CA PHE A 136 -3.63 12.88 5.30
C PHE A 136 -4.98 13.58 5.49
N ILE A 137 -6.08 12.83 5.64
CA ILE A 137 -7.44 13.39 5.79
C ILE A 137 -7.57 14.21 7.08
N LEU A 138 -6.90 13.84 8.17
CA LEU A 138 -6.90 14.63 9.42
C LEU A 138 -6.44 16.08 9.19
N PHE A 139 -5.62 16.29 8.16
CA PHE A 139 -5.03 17.58 7.84
C PHE A 139 -5.46 18.16 6.49
N SER A 140 -6.36 17.48 5.78
CA SER A 140 -6.76 17.80 4.40
C SER A 140 -7.27 19.25 4.24
N ASN A 141 -7.91 19.82 5.27
CA ASN A 141 -8.41 21.21 5.26
C ASN A 141 -7.30 22.26 5.16
N LYS A 142 -6.03 21.90 5.34
CA LYS A 142 -4.89 22.83 5.36
C LYS A 142 -4.06 22.77 4.09
N PHE A 143 -4.32 21.80 3.21
CA PHE A 143 -3.56 21.56 2.01
C PHE A 143 -4.39 21.67 0.74
N ASN A 144 -3.71 21.93 -0.37
CA ASN A 144 -4.32 21.90 -1.70
C ASN A 144 -4.80 20.46 -2.02
N PRO A 145 -6.02 20.26 -2.55
CA PRO A 145 -6.53 18.95 -2.97
C PRO A 145 -5.59 18.20 -3.94
N ALA A 146 -4.78 18.90 -4.73
CA ALA A 146 -3.78 18.30 -5.61
C ALA A 146 -2.73 17.47 -4.85
N LEU A 147 -2.50 17.77 -3.56
CA LEU A 147 -1.57 17.02 -2.73
C LEU A 147 -2.12 15.62 -2.38
N LYS A 148 -3.44 15.49 -2.17
CA LYS A 148 -4.10 14.19 -2.00
C LYS A 148 -3.96 13.34 -3.26
N VAL A 149 -4.17 13.97 -4.40
CA VAL A 149 -4.02 13.31 -5.70
C VAL A 149 -2.59 12.82 -5.90
N PHE A 150 -1.61 13.63 -5.57
CA PHE A 150 -0.20 13.25 -5.62
C PHE A 150 0.11 12.04 -4.71
N LEU A 151 -0.36 12.06 -3.44
CA LEU A 151 -0.20 10.94 -2.51
C LEU A 151 -0.81 9.65 -3.06
N LEU A 152 -2.03 9.70 -3.57
CA LEU A 152 -2.72 8.53 -4.13
C LEU A 152 -1.99 8.00 -5.37
N SER A 153 -1.60 8.89 -6.31
CA SER A 153 -0.89 8.46 -7.51
C SER A 153 0.49 7.87 -7.20
N LEU A 154 1.21 8.43 -6.22
CA LEU A 154 2.48 7.92 -5.74
C LEU A 154 2.31 6.52 -5.16
N ALA A 155 1.35 6.35 -4.25
CA ALA A 155 1.12 5.08 -3.57
C ALA A 155 0.65 3.97 -4.54
N VAL A 156 -0.19 4.31 -5.54
CA VAL A 156 -0.60 3.38 -6.61
C VAL A 156 0.61 2.88 -7.42
N VAL A 157 1.58 3.75 -7.73
CA VAL A 157 2.80 3.37 -8.44
C VAL A 157 3.73 2.54 -7.54
N ASP A 158 3.88 2.93 -6.27
CA ASP A 158 4.63 2.16 -5.26
C ASP A 158 4.10 0.74 -5.14
N ASP A 159 2.78 0.57 -5.05
CA ASP A 159 2.16 -0.74 -4.96
C ASP A 159 2.43 -1.58 -6.22
N LEU A 160 2.31 -0.97 -7.42
CA LEU A 160 2.63 -1.67 -8.66
C LEU A 160 4.07 -2.21 -8.68
N ILE A 161 5.03 -1.39 -8.24
CA ILE A 161 6.44 -1.78 -8.18
C ILE A 161 6.65 -2.86 -7.10
N SER A 162 6.05 -2.71 -5.93
CA SER A 162 6.14 -3.68 -4.83
C SER A 162 5.62 -5.05 -5.24
N ILE A 163 4.49 -5.09 -5.96
CA ILE A 163 3.89 -6.33 -6.48
C ILE A 163 4.81 -7.00 -7.51
N ALA A 164 5.42 -6.20 -8.40
CA ALA A 164 6.39 -6.74 -9.36
C ALA A 164 7.60 -7.37 -8.64
N PHE A 165 8.10 -6.75 -7.58
CA PHE A 165 9.17 -7.33 -6.77
C PHE A 165 8.72 -8.60 -6.03
N ILE A 166 7.51 -8.62 -5.46
CA ILE A 166 6.95 -9.83 -4.82
C ILE A 166 6.92 -10.98 -5.81
N ALA A 167 6.44 -10.74 -7.03
CA ALA A 167 6.34 -11.76 -8.07
C ALA A 167 7.69 -12.33 -8.50
N ILE A 168 8.75 -11.51 -8.51
CA ILE A 168 10.09 -11.92 -9.01
C ILE A 168 10.95 -12.50 -7.89
N VAL A 169 10.91 -11.90 -6.70
CA VAL A 169 11.87 -12.18 -5.62
C VAL A 169 11.42 -13.33 -4.72
N TYR A 170 10.10 -13.41 -4.45
CA TYR A 170 9.57 -14.33 -3.45
C TYR A 170 8.83 -15.54 -4.04
N SER A 171 8.94 -15.80 -5.35
CA SER A 171 8.41 -17.03 -5.95
C SER A 171 9.29 -18.22 -5.57
N LEU A 172 8.66 -19.25 -5.01
CA LEU A 172 9.29 -20.52 -4.62
C LEU A 172 8.98 -21.57 -5.69
N ASP A 173 9.73 -22.66 -5.72
CA ASP A 173 9.59 -23.88 -6.53
C ASP A 173 8.45 -23.89 -7.56
N ILE A 174 8.70 -23.29 -8.73
CA ILE A 174 7.66 -23.05 -9.74
C ILE A 174 7.29 -24.38 -10.43
N ASN A 175 6.01 -24.75 -10.30
CA ASN A 175 5.44 -25.85 -11.07
C ASN A 175 4.90 -25.35 -12.42
N PHE A 176 5.66 -25.61 -13.48
CA PHE A 176 5.35 -25.13 -14.83
C PHE A 176 4.01 -25.63 -15.37
N THR A 177 3.51 -26.80 -14.95
CA THR A 177 2.23 -27.34 -15.40
C THR A 177 1.07 -26.44 -14.96
N TYR A 178 1.01 -26.09 -13.68
CA TYR A 178 -0.02 -25.21 -13.14
C TYR A 178 0.15 -23.77 -13.60
N LEU A 179 1.38 -23.32 -13.85
CA LEU A 179 1.66 -22.02 -14.43
C LEU A 179 1.10 -21.91 -15.85
N ILE A 180 1.24 -22.93 -16.69
CA ILE A 180 0.68 -22.97 -18.06
C ILE A 180 -0.85 -22.94 -18.00
N ILE A 181 -1.47 -23.66 -17.06
CA ILE A 181 -2.93 -23.64 -16.89
C ILE A 181 -3.38 -22.23 -16.47
N SER A 182 -2.70 -21.60 -15.53
CA SER A 182 -3.00 -20.23 -15.11
C SER A 182 -2.90 -19.23 -16.27
N PHE A 183 -1.86 -19.40 -17.10
CA PHE A 183 -1.67 -18.57 -18.30
C PHE A 183 -2.75 -18.83 -19.36
N ALA A 184 -3.19 -20.06 -19.53
CA ALA A 184 -4.31 -20.38 -20.41
C ALA A 184 -5.63 -19.72 -19.93
N ILE A 185 -5.91 -19.74 -18.62
CA ILE A 185 -7.06 -19.03 -18.03
C ILE A 185 -6.94 -17.52 -18.26
N PHE A 186 -5.77 -16.93 -18.08
CA PHE A 186 -5.54 -15.52 -18.36
C PHE A 186 -5.83 -15.16 -19.83
N ILE A 187 -5.36 -15.97 -20.78
CA ILE A 187 -5.64 -15.77 -22.21
C ILE A 187 -7.15 -15.86 -22.48
N THR A 188 -7.83 -16.87 -21.92
CA THR A 188 -9.30 -17.01 -22.10
C THR A 188 -10.07 -15.81 -21.56
N LEU A 189 -9.64 -15.22 -20.44
CA LEU A 189 -10.22 -13.98 -19.89
C LEU A 189 -10.00 -12.77 -20.80
N ILE A 190 -8.82 -12.63 -21.43
CA ILE A 190 -8.56 -11.58 -22.42
C ILE A 190 -9.45 -11.76 -23.65
N ILE A 191 -9.58 -12.99 -24.15
CA ILE A 191 -10.44 -13.32 -25.29
C ILE A 191 -11.90 -13.00 -24.95
N ALA A 192 -12.37 -13.40 -23.77
CA ALA A 192 -13.71 -13.10 -23.27
C ALA A 192 -13.99 -11.59 -23.23
N ASN A 193 -13.03 -10.79 -22.81
CA ASN A 193 -13.15 -9.33 -22.79
C ASN A 193 -13.14 -8.73 -24.21
N LYS A 194 -12.12 -9.07 -25.03
CA LYS A 194 -11.89 -8.39 -26.32
C LYS A 194 -12.77 -8.88 -27.44
N LEU A 195 -12.98 -10.21 -27.57
CA LEU A 195 -13.76 -10.81 -28.65
C LEU A 195 -15.22 -10.96 -28.29
N PHE A 196 -15.50 -11.58 -27.13
CA PHE A 196 -16.89 -11.85 -26.72
C PHE A 196 -17.55 -10.71 -25.96
N LYS A 197 -16.79 -9.67 -25.56
CA LYS A 197 -17.28 -8.48 -24.83
C LYS A 197 -18.15 -8.85 -23.61
N ILE A 198 -17.74 -9.88 -22.88
CA ILE A 198 -18.47 -10.36 -21.69
C ILE A 198 -18.35 -9.32 -20.58
N GLU A 199 -19.49 -8.80 -20.09
CA GLU A 199 -19.57 -7.82 -19.00
C GLU A 199 -20.08 -8.42 -17.67
N SER A 200 -20.25 -9.74 -17.59
CA SER A 200 -20.75 -10.43 -16.41
C SER A 200 -19.73 -10.43 -15.27
N ILE A 201 -20.08 -9.82 -14.14
CA ILE A 201 -19.25 -9.83 -12.93
C ILE A 201 -19.04 -11.26 -12.44
N ILE A 202 -20.09 -12.08 -12.44
CA ILE A 202 -20.03 -13.46 -11.94
C ILE A 202 -19.04 -14.29 -12.75
N TYR A 203 -18.99 -14.10 -14.07
CA TYR A 203 -18.02 -14.78 -14.93
C TYR A 203 -16.59 -14.48 -14.51
N TYR A 204 -16.24 -13.19 -14.29
CA TYR A 204 -14.89 -12.80 -13.88
C TYR A 204 -14.55 -13.26 -12.46
N LEU A 205 -15.51 -13.28 -11.53
CA LEU A 205 -15.27 -13.76 -10.17
C LEU A 205 -15.02 -15.28 -10.14
N ILE A 206 -15.83 -16.08 -10.86
CA ILE A 206 -15.64 -17.54 -10.92
C ILE A 206 -14.31 -17.87 -11.61
N SER A 207 -14.03 -17.25 -12.76
CA SER A 207 -12.76 -17.45 -13.47
C SER A 207 -11.58 -16.96 -12.65
N GLY A 208 -11.76 -15.90 -11.85
CA GLY A 208 -10.78 -15.38 -10.90
C GLY A 208 -10.47 -16.37 -9.78
N LEU A 209 -11.47 -17.07 -9.24
CA LEU A 209 -11.27 -18.14 -8.26
C LEU A 209 -10.47 -19.31 -8.86
N CYS A 210 -10.79 -19.72 -10.09
CA CYS A 210 -10.00 -20.73 -10.79
C CYS A 210 -8.56 -20.26 -11.02
N LEU A 211 -8.38 -19.02 -11.46
CA LEU A 211 -7.05 -18.44 -11.65
C LEU A 211 -6.25 -18.41 -10.33
N TRP A 212 -6.86 -17.96 -9.24
CA TRP A 212 -6.26 -17.94 -7.91
C TRP A 212 -5.78 -19.33 -7.48
N TYR A 213 -6.63 -20.35 -7.64
CA TYR A 213 -6.33 -21.72 -7.26
C TYR A 213 -5.12 -22.30 -8.04
N PHE A 214 -5.09 -22.11 -9.35
CA PHE A 214 -3.97 -22.60 -10.16
C PHE A 214 -2.69 -21.79 -9.97
N VAL A 215 -2.76 -20.48 -9.71
CA VAL A 215 -1.60 -19.67 -9.33
C VAL A 215 -1.04 -20.13 -7.99
N HIS A 216 -1.90 -20.44 -7.00
CA HIS A 216 -1.49 -20.99 -5.72
C HIS A 216 -0.74 -22.34 -5.91
N LEU A 217 -1.27 -23.26 -6.70
CA LEU A 217 -0.62 -24.55 -7.00
C LEU A 217 0.67 -24.41 -7.84
N SER A 218 0.86 -23.30 -8.53
CA SER A 218 2.05 -23.08 -9.35
C SER A 218 3.30 -22.69 -8.56
N GLY A 219 3.17 -22.40 -7.23
CA GLY A 219 4.29 -21.91 -6.41
C GLY A 219 4.52 -20.39 -6.52
N LEU A 220 3.75 -19.70 -7.36
CA LEU A 220 3.68 -18.24 -7.32
C LEU A 220 2.78 -17.79 -6.17
N HIS A 221 3.07 -16.60 -5.61
CA HIS A 221 2.17 -16.04 -4.62
C HIS A 221 0.77 -15.83 -5.20
N SER A 222 -0.21 -16.46 -4.55
CA SER A 222 -1.61 -16.47 -4.97
C SER A 222 -2.20 -15.07 -5.13
N THR A 223 -1.68 -14.08 -4.39
CA THR A 223 -2.07 -12.68 -4.42
C THR A 223 -1.90 -12.02 -5.79
N ILE A 224 -0.93 -12.48 -6.61
CA ILE A 224 -0.69 -11.98 -7.97
C ILE A 224 -1.89 -12.23 -8.88
N SER A 225 -2.65 -13.30 -8.62
CA SER A 225 -3.85 -13.64 -9.40
C SER A 225 -4.90 -12.50 -9.40
N GLY A 226 -5.02 -11.77 -8.28
CA GLY A 226 -5.91 -10.62 -8.18
C GLY A 226 -5.58 -9.53 -9.20
N ILE A 227 -4.30 -9.21 -9.38
CA ILE A 227 -3.84 -8.20 -10.34
C ILE A 227 -4.01 -8.68 -11.77
N ILE A 228 -3.63 -9.95 -12.03
CA ILE A 228 -3.81 -10.57 -13.34
C ILE A 228 -5.29 -10.50 -13.74
N LEU A 229 -6.20 -10.82 -12.82
CA LEU A 229 -7.64 -10.70 -13.03
C LEU A 229 -8.05 -9.26 -13.31
N ALA A 230 -7.58 -8.27 -12.54
CA ALA A 230 -7.90 -6.86 -12.71
C ALA A 230 -7.56 -6.36 -14.11
N ILE A 231 -6.42 -6.78 -14.66
CA ILE A 231 -6.00 -6.43 -16.03
C ILE A 231 -7.01 -6.93 -17.07
N THR A 232 -7.63 -8.10 -16.84
CA THR A 232 -8.58 -8.69 -17.81
C THR A 232 -9.98 -8.11 -17.76
N ILE A 233 -10.40 -7.48 -16.65
CA ILE A 233 -11.76 -6.94 -16.47
C ILE A 233 -12.02 -5.78 -17.44
N PRO A 234 -13.18 -5.75 -18.17
CA PRO A 234 -13.47 -4.70 -19.13
C PRO A 234 -13.68 -3.33 -18.47
N SER A 235 -12.98 -2.33 -19.01
CA SER A 235 -13.10 -0.93 -18.60
C SER A 235 -14.12 -0.15 -19.42
N LYS A 236 -14.49 -0.65 -20.60
CA LYS A 236 -15.56 -0.06 -21.43
C LYS A 236 -16.85 -0.82 -21.21
N SER A 237 -17.97 -0.12 -21.21
CA SER A 237 -19.29 -0.75 -21.19
C SER A 237 -19.87 -0.77 -22.60
N TYR A 238 -20.43 -1.90 -22.97
CA TYR A 238 -21.12 -2.11 -24.24
C TYR A 238 -22.65 -2.15 -24.06
N THR A 239 -23.11 -2.57 -22.88
CA THR A 239 -24.53 -2.80 -22.59
C THR A 239 -25.09 -1.94 -21.46
N CYS A 240 -24.24 -1.51 -20.52
CA CYS A 240 -24.65 -0.79 -19.31
C CYS A 240 -24.11 0.63 -19.28
N ARG A 241 -24.71 1.51 -18.43
CA ARG A 241 -24.18 2.88 -18.18
C ARG A 241 -22.82 2.90 -17.47
N LYS A 242 -22.47 1.83 -16.74
CA LYS A 242 -21.21 1.72 -16.00
C LYS A 242 -20.45 0.49 -16.47
N SER A 243 -19.14 0.62 -16.63
CA SER A 243 -18.27 -0.51 -16.98
C SER A 243 -18.26 -1.58 -15.87
N THR A 244 -17.84 -2.80 -16.21
CA THR A 244 -17.68 -3.89 -15.23
C THR A 244 -16.64 -3.51 -14.18
N LEU A 245 -15.57 -2.81 -14.58
CA LEU A 245 -14.58 -2.23 -13.68
C LEU A 245 -15.23 -1.31 -12.63
N ASP A 246 -16.04 -0.32 -13.06
CA ASP A 246 -16.69 0.62 -12.14
C ASP A 246 -17.66 -0.08 -11.18
N ARG A 247 -18.39 -1.09 -11.68
CA ARG A 247 -19.32 -1.87 -10.84
C ARG A 247 -18.59 -2.67 -9.79
N LEU A 248 -17.51 -3.34 -10.16
CA LEU A 248 -16.68 -4.11 -9.21
C LEU A 248 -16.02 -3.21 -8.18
N GLN A 249 -15.47 -2.08 -8.58
CA GLN A 249 -14.92 -1.11 -7.62
C GLN A 249 -15.97 -0.62 -6.63
N CYS A 250 -17.17 -0.30 -7.08
CA CYS A 250 -18.26 0.12 -6.19
C CYS A 250 -18.62 -0.93 -5.12
N ILE A 251 -18.45 -2.23 -5.42
CA ILE A 251 -18.75 -3.34 -4.51
C ILE A 251 -17.54 -3.67 -3.64
N LEU A 252 -16.37 -3.83 -4.26
CA LEU A 252 -15.20 -4.38 -3.57
C LEU A 252 -14.44 -3.35 -2.73
N VAL A 253 -14.37 -2.07 -3.15
CA VAL A 253 -13.64 -1.04 -2.38
C VAL A 253 -14.16 -0.90 -0.95
N PRO A 254 -15.48 -0.80 -0.68
CA PRO A 254 -15.97 -0.75 0.70
C PRO A 254 -15.68 -2.03 1.50
N ILE A 255 -15.81 -3.20 0.88
CA ILE A 255 -15.54 -4.51 1.53
C ILE A 255 -14.06 -4.59 1.88
N ASN A 256 -13.19 -4.26 0.93
CA ASN A 256 -11.75 -4.24 1.13
C ASN A 256 -11.35 -3.30 2.29
N SER A 257 -11.82 -2.07 2.23
CA SER A 257 -11.45 -1.02 3.17
C SER A 257 -11.98 -1.24 4.58
N LEU A 258 -13.22 -1.73 4.73
CA LEU A 258 -13.88 -1.83 6.04
C LEU A 258 -13.76 -3.21 6.67
N PHE A 259 -13.39 -4.23 5.90
CA PHE A 259 -13.35 -5.61 6.37
C PHE A 259 -12.00 -6.29 6.11
N ILE A 260 -11.53 -6.36 4.86
CA ILE A 260 -10.35 -7.14 4.50
C ILE A 260 -9.09 -6.55 5.14
N ILE A 261 -8.83 -5.25 4.96
CA ILE A 261 -7.63 -4.58 5.50
C ILE A 261 -7.60 -4.62 7.04
N PRO A 262 -8.69 -4.29 7.78
CA PRO A 262 -8.69 -4.42 9.23
C PRO A 262 -8.52 -5.86 9.73
N LEU A 263 -9.12 -6.85 9.04
CA LEU A 263 -8.96 -8.25 9.40
C LEU A 263 -7.53 -8.74 9.17
N PHE A 264 -6.93 -8.35 8.05
CA PHE A 264 -5.51 -8.62 7.77
C PHE A 264 -4.61 -7.99 8.86
N ALA A 265 -4.84 -6.72 9.20
CA ALA A 265 -4.10 -6.07 10.27
C ALA A 265 -4.27 -6.80 11.60
N PHE A 266 -5.49 -7.20 11.97
CA PHE A 266 -5.75 -7.97 13.17
C PHE A 266 -4.97 -9.28 13.18
N ALA A 267 -5.01 -10.06 12.12
CA ALA A 267 -4.35 -11.36 12.04
C ALA A 267 -2.81 -11.27 12.07
N ASN A 268 -2.23 -10.17 11.59
CA ASN A 268 -0.80 -10.05 11.34
C ASN A 268 -0.04 -9.12 12.29
N THR A 269 -0.73 -8.35 13.14
CA THR A 269 -0.06 -7.44 14.10
C THR A 269 0.04 -8.00 15.53
N GLY A 270 -0.41 -9.22 15.77
CA GLY A 270 -0.22 -9.92 17.04
C GLY A 270 1.28 -10.18 17.29
N ILE A 271 1.92 -9.37 18.11
CA ILE A 271 3.36 -9.45 18.44
C ILE A 271 3.54 -9.37 19.94
N SER A 272 4.43 -10.22 20.49
CA SER A 272 4.81 -10.14 21.89
C SER A 272 5.75 -8.96 22.13
N LEU A 273 5.33 -8.04 22.99
CA LEU A 273 6.14 -6.91 23.43
C LEU A 273 7.13 -7.28 24.53
N THR A 274 6.93 -8.43 25.18
CA THR A 274 7.73 -8.90 26.34
C THR A 274 8.77 -9.95 25.98
N TYR A 275 8.89 -10.32 24.70
CA TYR A 275 9.86 -11.30 24.29
C TYR A 275 11.28 -10.75 24.43
N ASN A 276 12.16 -11.46 25.15
CA ASN A 276 13.60 -11.22 25.13
C ASN A 276 14.16 -11.61 23.76
N ILE A 277 13.84 -10.80 22.76
CA ILE A 277 14.40 -10.96 21.42
C ILE A 277 15.86 -10.54 21.58
N ASP A 278 16.77 -11.43 21.21
CA ASP A 278 18.17 -11.06 21.09
C ASP A 278 18.33 -10.08 19.91
N LEU A 279 17.97 -8.81 20.21
CA LEU A 279 18.06 -7.72 19.22
C LEU A 279 19.48 -7.51 18.72
N SER A 280 20.49 -8.04 19.43
CA SER A 280 21.88 -7.87 19.04
C SER A 280 22.19 -8.60 17.75
N SER A 281 21.67 -9.81 17.57
CA SER A 281 21.88 -10.63 16.37
C SER A 281 21.11 -10.11 15.15
N ALA A 282 19.92 -9.53 15.35
CA ALA A 282 19.04 -9.03 14.28
C ALA A 282 19.06 -7.50 14.13
N LYS A 283 20.02 -6.81 14.78
CA LYS A 283 20.16 -5.36 14.70
C LYS A 283 20.21 -4.81 13.27
N PRO A 284 20.92 -5.43 12.30
CA PRO A 284 20.91 -4.94 10.92
C PRO A 284 19.53 -4.96 10.28
N LEU A 285 18.74 -6.03 10.50
CA LEU A 285 17.38 -6.14 9.99
C LEU A 285 16.50 -5.03 10.54
N TYR A 286 16.48 -4.89 11.85
CA TYR A 286 15.68 -3.90 12.57
C TYR A 286 16.01 -2.46 12.14
N MET A 287 17.31 -2.10 12.13
CA MET A 287 17.77 -0.78 11.71
C MET A 287 17.50 -0.54 10.21
N GLY A 288 17.69 -1.55 9.36
CA GLY A 288 17.43 -1.46 7.92
C GLY A 288 15.98 -1.12 7.61
N ILE A 289 15.03 -1.72 8.33
CA ILE A 289 13.60 -1.44 8.16
C ILE A 289 13.26 -0.04 8.68
N ILE A 290 13.66 0.31 9.90
CA ILE A 290 13.35 1.61 10.49
C ILE A 290 13.92 2.74 9.66
N LEU A 291 15.21 2.70 9.33
CA LEU A 291 15.85 3.75 8.55
C LEU A 291 15.36 3.78 7.12
N GLY A 292 15.08 2.62 6.52
CA GLY A 292 14.52 2.53 5.18
C GLY A 292 13.16 3.23 5.08
N LEU A 293 12.23 2.93 5.98
CA LEU A 293 10.87 3.50 5.97
C LEU A 293 10.84 4.95 6.45
N SER A 294 11.42 5.24 7.64
CA SER A 294 11.26 6.57 8.27
C SER A 294 12.17 7.65 7.69
N VAL A 295 13.30 7.29 7.10
CA VAL A 295 14.29 8.22 6.55
C VAL A 295 14.48 8.00 5.05
N GLY A 296 14.70 6.77 4.63
CA GLY A 296 15.03 6.42 3.25
C GLY A 296 13.91 6.77 2.28
N LYS A 297 12.69 6.39 2.61
CA LYS A 297 11.56 6.66 1.74
C LYS A 297 11.24 8.15 1.61
N PRO A 298 11.14 8.94 2.69
CA PRO A 298 10.97 10.39 2.55
C PRO A 298 12.11 11.08 1.79
N LEU A 299 13.35 10.71 2.05
CA LEU A 299 14.49 11.27 1.33
C LEU A 299 14.49 10.88 -0.14
N GLY A 300 14.18 9.62 -0.46
CA GLY A 300 14.12 9.14 -1.83
C GLY A 300 13.05 9.87 -2.65
N ILE A 301 11.84 9.99 -2.12
CA ILE A 301 10.76 10.74 -2.76
C ILE A 301 11.16 12.18 -2.98
N MET A 302 11.70 12.88 -1.96
CA MET A 302 12.11 14.28 -2.07
C MET A 302 13.23 14.48 -3.07
N LEU A 303 14.26 13.62 -3.01
CA LEU A 303 15.42 13.70 -3.90
C LEU A 303 14.99 13.56 -5.37
N PHE A 304 14.19 12.55 -5.68
CA PHE A 304 13.75 12.30 -7.06
C PHE A 304 12.74 13.35 -7.54
N CYS A 305 11.86 13.85 -6.68
CA CYS A 305 11.02 15.00 -7.01
C CYS A 305 11.84 16.24 -7.34
N TYR A 306 12.89 16.52 -6.55
CA TYR A 306 13.77 17.66 -6.76
C TYR A 306 14.61 17.51 -8.05
N LEU A 307 15.21 16.33 -8.27
CA LEU A 307 15.98 16.05 -9.49
C LEU A 307 15.10 16.07 -10.74
N GLY A 308 13.88 15.51 -10.65
CA GLY A 308 12.92 15.53 -11.75
C GLY A 308 12.52 16.96 -12.17
N ASP A 309 12.31 17.84 -11.21
CA ASP A 309 11.99 19.26 -11.43
C ASP A 309 13.22 20.03 -11.97
N LEU A 310 14.40 19.78 -11.40
CA LEU A 310 15.67 20.41 -11.79
C LEU A 310 16.04 20.08 -13.24
N PHE A 311 15.98 18.83 -13.63
CA PHE A 311 16.29 18.37 -14.99
C PHE A 311 15.13 18.54 -15.98
N LYS A 312 13.99 19.08 -15.52
CA LYS A 312 12.76 19.28 -16.33
C LYS A 312 12.19 17.97 -16.92
N PHE A 313 12.51 16.82 -16.33
CA PHE A 313 11.86 15.55 -16.68
C PHE A 313 10.42 15.49 -16.19
N THR A 314 10.12 16.22 -15.12
CA THR A 314 8.79 16.27 -14.51
C THR A 314 8.39 17.72 -14.24
N GLU A 315 7.09 17.98 -14.24
CA GLU A 315 6.55 19.29 -13.84
C GLU A 315 5.95 19.19 -12.45
N LYS A 316 6.53 19.86 -11.47
CA LYS A 316 5.94 19.97 -10.14
C LYS A 316 4.53 20.58 -10.23
N PRO A 317 3.49 20.00 -9.59
CA PRO A 317 2.16 20.56 -9.60
C PRO A 317 2.15 22.00 -9.09
N LYS A 318 1.51 22.91 -9.85
CA LYS A 318 1.42 24.32 -9.49
C LYS A 318 0.73 24.49 -8.13
N ASN A 319 1.22 25.42 -7.33
CA ASN A 319 0.70 25.76 -5.99
C ASN A 319 0.93 24.69 -4.89
N ILE A 320 1.88 23.78 -5.06
CA ILE A 320 2.34 22.86 -4.01
C ILE A 320 3.73 23.31 -3.54
N SER A 321 3.87 23.51 -2.22
CA SER A 321 5.19 23.84 -1.62
C SER A 321 6.03 22.58 -1.43
N TRP A 322 7.35 22.71 -1.43
CA TRP A 322 8.28 21.61 -1.13
C TRP A 322 8.05 21.01 0.26
N LEU A 323 7.67 21.84 1.22
CA LEU A 323 7.34 21.39 2.58
C LEU A 323 6.07 20.53 2.62
N ALA A 324 5.10 20.80 1.73
CA ALA A 324 3.92 19.95 1.58
C ALA A 324 4.25 18.61 0.90
N ILE A 325 5.20 18.59 -0.07
CA ILE A 325 5.70 17.36 -0.67
C ILE A 325 6.46 16.53 0.38
N PHE A 326 7.29 17.18 1.21
CA PHE A 326 7.99 16.52 2.30
C PHE A 326 7.01 15.90 3.33
N PHE A 327 5.93 16.59 3.65
CA PHE A 327 4.86 16.02 4.48
C PHE A 327 4.25 14.75 3.88
N VAL A 328 3.94 14.77 2.56
CA VAL A 328 3.44 13.58 1.86
C VAL A 328 4.48 12.47 1.84
N SER A 329 5.76 12.78 1.66
CA SER A 329 6.83 11.79 1.65
C SER A 329 7.00 11.08 3.00
N LEU A 330 6.80 11.81 4.12
CA LEU A 330 6.79 11.22 5.46
C LEU A 330 5.63 10.27 5.67
N ILE A 331 4.43 10.66 5.21
CA ILE A 331 3.24 9.79 5.28
C ILE A 331 3.42 8.56 4.39
N ALA A 332 4.00 8.71 3.20
CA ALA A 332 4.30 7.60 2.31
C ALA A 332 5.34 6.62 2.90
N GLY A 333 6.16 7.07 3.87
CA GLY A 333 7.04 6.21 4.66
C GLY A 333 6.32 5.26 5.63
N ILE A 334 5.00 5.35 5.76
CA ILE A 334 4.21 4.43 6.58
C ILE A 334 3.88 3.20 5.73
N GLY A 335 4.69 2.15 5.90
CA GLY A 335 4.50 0.90 5.14
C GLY A 335 3.50 -0.07 5.74
N PHE A 336 3.26 0.03 7.03
CA PHE A 336 2.38 -0.73 7.93
C PHE A 336 1.91 -2.10 7.38
N THR A 337 0.63 -2.25 6.96
CA THR A 337 0.07 -3.55 6.52
C THR A 337 0.80 -4.16 5.34
N MET A 338 1.22 -3.34 4.37
CA MET A 338 1.95 -3.82 3.20
C MET A 338 3.38 -4.26 3.55
N SER A 339 4.09 -3.51 4.39
CA SER A 339 5.42 -3.93 4.87
C SER A 339 5.34 -5.20 5.73
N ILE A 340 4.28 -5.36 6.55
CA ILE A 340 4.04 -6.58 7.32
C ILE A 340 3.82 -7.76 6.37
N PHE A 341 2.98 -7.61 5.34
CA PHE A 341 2.75 -8.64 4.34
C PHE A 341 4.06 -9.08 3.66
N ILE A 342 4.87 -8.11 3.22
CA ILE A 342 6.17 -8.43 2.60
C ILE A 342 7.12 -9.10 3.60
N SER A 343 7.08 -8.74 4.89
CA SER A 343 7.93 -9.39 5.89
C SER A 343 7.59 -10.87 6.10
N GLU A 344 6.33 -11.25 6.00
CA GLU A 344 5.90 -12.64 6.06
C GLU A 344 6.39 -13.44 4.85
N LEU A 345 6.37 -12.82 3.66
CA LEU A 345 6.90 -13.44 2.45
C LEU A 345 8.42 -13.56 2.48
N ALA A 346 9.11 -12.53 2.98
CA ALA A 346 10.57 -12.49 3.02
C ALA A 346 11.19 -13.49 3.99
N PHE A 347 10.47 -13.84 5.07
CA PHE A 347 10.97 -14.68 6.16
C PHE A 347 10.01 -15.82 6.51
N ILE A 348 9.35 -16.41 5.50
CA ILE A 348 8.29 -17.43 5.64
C ILE A 348 8.69 -18.62 6.55
N HIS A 349 9.97 -18.97 6.62
CA HIS A 349 10.46 -20.07 7.44
C HIS A 349 11.01 -19.64 8.81
N ASN A 350 10.91 -18.35 9.18
CA ASN A 350 11.49 -17.84 10.42
C ASN A 350 10.60 -16.81 11.12
N LEU A 351 9.69 -17.33 11.94
CA LEU A 351 8.74 -16.52 12.72
C LEU A 351 9.43 -15.47 13.61
N THR A 352 10.64 -15.74 14.09
CA THR A 352 11.38 -14.78 14.92
C THR A 352 11.77 -13.54 14.11
N LEU A 353 12.27 -13.73 12.88
CA LEU A 353 12.61 -12.63 11.98
C LEU A 353 11.38 -11.84 11.55
N VAL A 354 10.26 -12.54 11.29
CA VAL A 354 8.97 -11.90 10.99
C VAL A 354 8.54 -11.00 12.15
N ASN A 355 8.59 -11.48 13.39
CA ASN A 355 8.21 -10.69 14.56
C ASN A 355 9.11 -9.47 14.77
N ILE A 356 10.43 -9.62 14.57
CA ILE A 356 11.38 -8.49 14.63
C ILE A 356 11.05 -7.46 13.52
N ALA A 357 10.78 -7.92 12.31
CA ALA A 357 10.40 -7.04 11.20
C ALA A 357 9.10 -6.30 11.51
N LYS A 358 8.07 -6.99 12.02
CA LYS A 358 6.79 -6.38 12.44
C LYS A 358 6.99 -5.30 13.51
N MET A 359 7.82 -5.56 14.51
CA MET A 359 8.17 -4.54 15.53
C MET A 359 8.85 -3.32 14.91
N ALA A 360 9.84 -3.53 14.04
CA ALA A 360 10.54 -2.45 13.35
C ALA A 360 9.57 -1.60 12.47
N ILE A 361 8.62 -2.25 11.80
CA ILE A 361 7.59 -1.59 10.98
C ILE A 361 6.69 -0.72 11.86
N LEU A 362 6.20 -1.22 13.01
CA LEU A 362 5.36 -0.45 13.93
C LEU A 362 6.09 0.78 14.50
N ILE A 363 7.38 0.62 14.85
CA ILE A 363 8.20 1.73 15.33
C ILE A 363 8.43 2.76 14.23
N SER A 364 8.76 2.32 13.01
CA SER A 364 8.95 3.22 11.87
C SER A 364 7.68 4.00 11.53
N ALA A 365 6.51 3.35 11.58
CA ALA A 365 5.22 4.00 11.39
C ALA A 365 4.98 5.09 12.46
N SER A 366 5.27 4.78 13.72
CA SER A 366 5.15 5.75 14.83
C SER A 366 6.06 6.96 14.63
N ILE A 367 7.31 6.74 14.20
CA ILE A 367 8.27 7.82 13.89
C ILE A 367 7.75 8.68 12.72
N SER A 368 7.30 8.06 11.65
CA SER A 368 6.77 8.77 10.46
C SER A 368 5.52 9.59 10.78
N ILE A 369 4.64 9.08 11.64
CA ILE A 369 3.48 9.81 12.14
C ILE A 369 3.93 11.04 12.95
N ALA A 370 4.80 10.86 13.93
CA ALA A 370 5.31 11.95 14.76
C ALA A 370 6.01 13.04 13.93
N ALA A 371 6.85 12.63 12.97
CA ALA A 371 7.51 13.55 12.04
C ALA A 371 6.52 14.30 11.16
N SER A 372 5.44 13.64 10.72
CA SER A 372 4.37 14.27 9.95
C SER A 372 3.64 15.36 10.75
N PHE A 373 3.31 15.10 12.02
CA PHE A 373 2.71 16.09 12.92
C PHE A 373 3.63 17.30 13.15
N LEU A 374 4.93 17.09 13.35
CA LEU A 374 5.91 18.16 13.47
C LEU A 374 5.98 19.01 12.20
N THR A 375 6.04 18.38 11.04
CA THR A 375 6.09 19.05 9.73
C THR A 375 4.87 19.92 9.49
N ILE A 376 3.69 19.46 9.85
CA ILE A 376 2.45 20.26 9.76
C ILE A 376 2.49 21.45 10.69
N SER A 377 2.95 21.27 11.92
CA SER A 377 3.05 22.36 12.88
C SER A 377 3.96 23.48 12.36
N ILE A 378 5.10 23.10 11.77
CA ILE A 378 6.02 24.03 11.11
C ILE A 378 5.35 24.70 9.91
N TYR A 379 4.64 23.93 9.07
CA TYR A 379 3.94 24.48 7.90
C TYR A 379 2.90 25.55 8.28
N ILE A 380 2.09 25.28 9.31
CA ILE A 380 1.09 26.22 9.81
C ILE A 380 1.76 27.49 10.37
N TYR A 381 2.86 27.34 11.10
CA TYR A 381 3.62 28.46 11.64
C TYR A 381 4.18 29.36 10.53
N VAL A 382 4.80 28.77 9.49
CA VAL A 382 5.32 29.49 8.33
C VAL A 382 4.22 30.23 7.57
N CYS A 383 3.06 29.58 7.36
CA CYS A 383 1.92 30.22 6.71
C CYS A 383 1.38 31.42 7.53
N LYS A 384 1.35 31.32 8.86
CA LYS A 384 0.93 32.42 9.73
C LYS A 384 1.92 33.60 9.64
N LEU A 385 3.21 33.33 9.60
CA LEU A 385 4.24 34.38 9.44
C LEU A 385 4.10 35.11 8.09
N LYS A 386 3.95 34.38 7.00
CA LYS A 386 3.75 35.00 5.67
C LYS A 386 2.50 35.89 5.63
N ASN A 387 1.40 35.44 6.20
CA ASN A 387 0.18 36.26 6.24
C ASN A 387 0.33 37.51 7.12
N LYS A 388 1.15 37.46 8.17
CA LYS A 388 1.45 38.61 9.03
C LYS A 388 2.32 39.64 8.30
N THR A 389 3.34 39.20 7.54
CA THR A 389 4.20 40.07 6.72
C THR A 389 3.41 40.75 5.60
N THR A 390 2.54 40.00 4.90
CA THR A 390 1.71 40.56 3.81
C THR A 390 0.70 41.60 4.35
N ARG A 391 0.17 41.42 5.56
CA ARG A 391 -0.70 42.42 6.20
C ARG A 391 0.06 43.67 6.63
N LEU A 392 1.31 43.54 7.07
CA LEU A 392 2.15 44.68 7.42
C LEU A 392 2.58 45.47 6.19
N THR A 393 3.01 44.83 5.11
CA THR A 393 3.37 45.50 3.84
C THR A 393 2.19 46.22 3.23
N ASN A 394 0.98 45.65 3.23
CA ASN A 394 -0.22 46.34 2.75
C ASN A 394 -0.62 47.55 3.64
N LYS A 395 -0.27 47.51 4.94
CA LYS A 395 -0.57 48.64 5.84
C LYS A 395 0.40 49.82 5.62
N TYR A 396 1.61 49.56 5.15
CA TYR A 396 2.59 50.60 4.80
C TYR A 396 2.49 51.12 3.37
N LEU A 397 1.68 50.49 2.50
CA LEU A 397 1.42 50.93 1.13
C LEU A 397 0.15 51.80 1.04
N ILE A 398 -0.64 51.88 2.11
CA ILE A 398 -1.90 52.67 2.20
C ILE A 398 -1.72 53.91 3.13
N SER A 399 -0.59 54.06 3.76
CA SER A 399 -0.17 55.25 4.49
C SER A 399 0.78 56.12 3.66
#